data_1093bee0fd8813c0432ddfaed41b2bcf
#
_entry.id   1093bee0fd8813c0432ddfaed41b2bcf
#
_cell.length_a   1.000
_cell.length_b   1.000
_cell.length_c   1.000
_cell.angle_alpha   90.00
_cell.angle_beta   90.00
_cell.angle_gamma   90.00
#
_symmetry.space_group_name_H-M   'P 1'
#
loop_
_entity.id
_entity.type
_entity.pdbx_description
1 polymer ?
#
loop_
_entity_poly.entity_id
_entity_poly.type
_entity_poly.pdbx_seq_one_letter_code
_entity_poly.pdbx_strand_id
1 'polypeptide(L)'
;MQSRLALPSDLPRLRERLRAVFGAVAPPERRMDPVSQLIKAVISARTYDEVAWAAFIRLQQAYPDWRTLGEAAPEAIEQVIDPVTFAEVKARQLPALVRRIQLTRGALDLDFLAAETVDAAMAWLQRLGGVGVKSAAATLNFSRLNRRAMVVDVHVHRVARRLGLVSPGGDEAGTYRALMEEAPGDWGPEDFHELHWLMKPHGQSICSHFDPACSLCALRDACPRVGVAGDQRSQVLAFKARAEV
;
A
#
# COMPACT_ATOMS: atom_id res chain seq x y z
N MET A 1 14.12 33.15 13.22
CA MET A 1 13.37 31.95 13.64
C MET A 1 12.07 31.91 12.84
N GLN A 2 12.08 31.30 11.65
CA GLN A 2 10.87 31.10 10.87
C GLN A 2 10.22 29.80 11.36
N SER A 3 9.03 29.96 11.91
CA SER A 3 8.13 28.86 12.28
C SER A 3 8.02 27.89 11.06
N ARG A 4 8.66 26.73 11.14
CA ARG A 4 8.29 25.59 10.32
C ARG A 4 6.79 25.38 10.55
N LEU A 5 5.98 25.59 9.52
CA LEU A 5 4.58 25.18 9.51
C LEU A 5 4.56 23.65 9.73
N ALA A 6 4.40 23.29 11.00
CA ALA A 6 4.47 21.91 11.46
C ALA A 6 3.22 21.15 11.04
N LEU A 7 3.26 20.49 9.89
CA LEU A 7 2.30 19.42 9.55
C LEU A 7 2.76 18.38 8.50
N PRO A 8 3.93 18.39 7.88
CA PRO A 8 4.32 17.19 7.13
C PRO A 8 4.61 16.00 8.05
N SER A 9 5.02 16.23 9.32
CA SER A 9 5.50 15.19 10.24
C SER A 9 4.52 14.77 11.34
N ASP A 10 3.26 15.22 11.32
CA ASP A 10 2.28 14.87 12.36
C ASP A 10 1.26 13.85 11.84
N LEU A 11 1.70 12.61 11.66
CA LEU A 11 0.83 11.51 11.24
C LEU A 11 -0.36 11.26 12.18
N PRO A 12 -0.24 11.39 13.52
CA PRO A 12 -1.38 11.34 14.44
C PRO A 12 -2.46 12.35 14.09
N ARG A 13 -2.09 13.59 13.87
CA ARG A 13 -3.04 14.66 13.51
C ARG A 13 -3.62 14.47 12.10
N LEU A 14 -2.83 13.99 11.15
CA LEU A 14 -3.30 13.60 9.84
C LEU A 14 -4.40 12.54 9.96
N ARG A 15 -4.13 11.48 10.71
CA ARG A 15 -5.07 10.39 10.98
C ARG A 15 -6.36 10.89 11.62
N GLU A 16 -6.26 11.73 12.65
CA GLU A 16 -7.41 12.31 13.35
C GLU A 16 -8.30 13.14 12.41
N ARG A 17 -7.72 14.00 11.59
CA ARG A 17 -8.47 14.79 10.61
C ARG A 17 -9.17 13.93 9.56
N LEU A 18 -8.53 12.87 9.10
CA LEU A 18 -9.14 11.93 8.17
C LEU A 18 -10.24 11.10 8.84
N ARG A 19 -10.06 10.70 10.11
CA ARG A 19 -11.12 10.06 10.91
C ARG A 19 -12.37 10.92 11.03
N ALA A 20 -12.22 12.22 11.20
CA ALA A 20 -13.36 13.14 11.27
C ALA A 20 -14.20 13.16 9.99
N VAL A 21 -13.60 12.79 8.84
CA VAL A 21 -14.29 12.76 7.54
C VAL A 21 -14.81 11.36 7.19
N PHE A 22 -14.00 10.33 7.41
CA PHE A 22 -14.29 8.97 6.93
C PHE A 22 -14.74 8.00 8.05
N GLY A 23 -14.74 8.46 9.30
CA GLY A 23 -14.96 7.60 10.46
C GLY A 23 -13.71 6.81 10.87
N ALA A 24 -13.77 6.19 12.04
CA ALA A 24 -12.71 5.29 12.49
C ALA A 24 -12.78 3.97 11.71
N VAL A 25 -11.63 3.42 11.36
CA VAL A 25 -11.52 2.14 10.65
C VAL A 25 -11.07 1.09 11.65
N ALA A 26 -11.98 0.20 12.02
CA ALA A 26 -11.64 -0.94 12.85
C ALA A 26 -10.84 -1.99 12.07
N PRO A 27 -9.88 -2.67 12.69
CA PRO A 27 -9.23 -3.81 12.06
C PRO A 27 -10.26 -4.93 11.81
N PRO A 28 -10.05 -5.77 10.78
CA PRO A 28 -10.96 -6.87 10.52
C PRO A 28 -10.92 -7.89 11.66
N GLU A 29 -12.07 -8.44 12.02
CA GLU A 29 -12.18 -9.47 13.07
C GLU A 29 -11.36 -10.72 12.75
N ARG A 30 -11.28 -11.09 11.47
CA ARG A 30 -10.49 -12.22 10.99
C ARG A 30 -9.58 -11.77 9.86
N ARG A 31 -8.30 -12.05 9.99
CA ARG A 31 -7.29 -11.76 8.97
C ARG A 31 -6.97 -13.03 8.17
N MET A 32 -6.71 -12.86 6.89
CA MET A 32 -6.26 -13.96 6.03
C MET A 32 -4.91 -14.52 6.51
N ASP A 33 -4.63 -15.77 6.15
CA ASP A 33 -3.27 -16.28 6.21
C ASP A 33 -2.33 -15.48 5.28
N PRO A 34 -1.02 -15.46 5.55
CA PRO A 34 -0.10 -14.61 4.81
C PRO A 34 0.04 -14.98 3.33
N VAL A 35 -0.10 -16.27 2.96
CA VAL A 35 -0.01 -16.71 1.57
C VAL A 35 -1.21 -16.22 0.77
N SER A 36 -2.42 -16.40 1.30
CA SER A 36 -3.65 -15.88 0.69
C SER A 36 -3.61 -14.36 0.55
N GLN A 37 -3.11 -13.65 1.58
CA GLN A 37 -2.96 -12.19 1.52
C GLN A 37 -1.94 -11.75 0.46
N LEU A 38 -0.85 -12.48 0.29
CA LEU A 38 0.16 -12.21 -0.73
C LEU A 38 -0.41 -12.41 -2.15
N ILE A 39 -1.10 -13.51 -2.39
CA ILE A 39 -1.79 -13.81 -3.66
C ILE A 39 -2.79 -12.69 -3.97
N LYS A 40 -3.64 -12.32 -3.00
CA LYS A 40 -4.57 -11.20 -3.14
C LYS A 40 -3.86 -9.88 -3.46
N ALA A 41 -2.73 -9.59 -2.81
CA ALA A 41 -1.97 -8.36 -3.03
C ALA A 41 -1.38 -8.29 -4.45
N VAL A 42 -0.93 -9.40 -5.00
CA VAL A 42 -0.45 -9.52 -6.40
C VAL A 42 -1.61 -9.28 -7.38
N ILE A 43 -2.77 -9.92 -7.16
CA ILE A 43 -3.97 -9.71 -7.99
C ILE A 43 -4.40 -8.25 -7.97
N SER A 44 -4.36 -7.60 -6.82
CA SER A 44 -4.82 -6.21 -6.62
C SER A 44 -3.88 -5.15 -7.20
N ALA A 45 -2.67 -5.51 -7.65
CA ALA A 45 -1.76 -4.54 -8.22
C ALA A 45 -2.35 -3.89 -9.49
N ARG A 46 -2.50 -2.56 -9.50
CA ARG A 46 -3.06 -1.76 -10.62
C ARG A 46 -4.48 -2.20 -11.05
N THR A 47 -5.24 -2.83 -10.18
CA THR A 47 -6.61 -3.29 -10.44
C THR A 47 -7.56 -2.62 -9.45
N TYR A 48 -8.76 -2.28 -9.89
CA TYR A 48 -9.80 -1.77 -8.99
C TYR A 48 -10.13 -2.80 -7.92
N ASP A 49 -10.39 -2.34 -6.70
CA ASP A 49 -10.54 -3.22 -5.52
C ASP A 49 -11.65 -4.27 -5.68
N GLU A 50 -12.79 -3.87 -6.22
CA GLU A 50 -13.94 -4.77 -6.44
C GLU A 50 -13.61 -5.88 -7.45
N VAL A 51 -12.94 -5.50 -8.55
CA VAL A 51 -12.48 -6.45 -9.58
C VAL A 51 -11.46 -7.42 -9.00
N ALA A 52 -10.48 -6.89 -8.26
CA ALA A 52 -9.44 -7.69 -7.63
C ALA A 52 -9.99 -8.65 -6.57
N TRP A 53 -10.97 -8.19 -5.78
CA TRP A 53 -11.63 -9.03 -4.79
C TRP A 53 -12.42 -10.15 -5.42
N ALA A 54 -13.25 -9.85 -6.43
CA ALA A 54 -14.02 -10.86 -7.15
C ALA A 54 -13.12 -11.91 -7.81
N ALA A 55 -12.01 -11.46 -8.42
CA ALA A 55 -11.03 -12.37 -9.04
C ALA A 55 -10.32 -13.25 -7.99
N PHE A 56 -9.97 -12.69 -6.82
CA PHE A 56 -9.40 -13.46 -5.73
C PHE A 56 -10.34 -14.57 -5.23
N ILE A 57 -11.63 -14.26 -5.06
CA ILE A 57 -12.62 -15.25 -4.63
C ILE A 57 -12.77 -16.36 -5.68
N ARG A 58 -12.85 -16.03 -6.98
CA ARG A 58 -12.88 -17.05 -8.04
C ARG A 58 -11.63 -17.91 -8.04
N LEU A 59 -10.45 -17.30 -7.86
CA LEU A 59 -9.19 -18.01 -7.79
C LEU A 59 -9.15 -18.98 -6.59
N GLN A 60 -9.63 -18.55 -5.43
CA GLN A 60 -9.70 -19.39 -4.23
C GLN A 60 -10.68 -20.56 -4.40
N GLN A 61 -11.79 -20.35 -5.11
CA GLN A 61 -12.73 -21.43 -5.44
C GLN A 61 -12.15 -22.44 -6.43
N ALA A 62 -11.42 -21.96 -7.44
CA ALA A 62 -10.77 -22.82 -8.42
C ALA A 62 -9.56 -23.58 -7.85
N TYR A 63 -8.84 -22.95 -6.90
CA TYR A 63 -7.65 -23.49 -6.27
C TYR A 63 -7.78 -23.40 -4.73
N PRO A 64 -8.60 -24.26 -4.08
CA PRO A 64 -8.79 -24.22 -2.61
C PRO A 64 -7.50 -24.48 -1.83
N ASP A 65 -6.62 -25.29 -2.39
CA ASP A 65 -5.25 -25.49 -1.93
C ASP A 65 -4.30 -24.72 -2.85
N TRP A 66 -3.67 -23.67 -2.34
CA TRP A 66 -2.73 -22.87 -3.11
C TRP A 66 -1.54 -23.64 -3.70
N ARG A 67 -1.26 -24.87 -3.20
CA ARG A 67 -0.24 -25.73 -3.80
C ARG A 67 -0.60 -26.09 -5.23
N THR A 68 -1.88 -26.37 -5.48
CA THR A 68 -2.37 -26.69 -6.85
C THR A 68 -2.28 -25.50 -7.82
N LEU A 69 -2.34 -24.27 -7.31
CA LEU A 69 -2.08 -23.06 -8.09
C LEU A 69 -0.63 -23.07 -8.63
N GLY A 70 0.33 -23.61 -7.84
CA GLY A 70 1.71 -23.73 -8.27
C GLY A 70 1.91 -24.67 -9.48
N GLU A 71 1.00 -25.59 -9.71
CA GLU A 71 1.04 -26.58 -10.79
C GLU A 71 0.17 -26.19 -11.99
N ALA A 72 -0.68 -25.17 -11.82
CA ALA A 72 -1.66 -24.76 -12.83
C ALA A 72 -0.99 -24.09 -14.05
N ALA A 73 -1.58 -24.33 -15.23
CA ALA A 73 -1.19 -23.63 -16.45
C ALA A 73 -1.58 -22.14 -16.37
N PRO A 74 -0.70 -21.22 -16.82
CA PRO A 74 -0.99 -19.79 -16.81
C PRO A 74 -2.31 -19.42 -17.50
N GLU A 75 -2.63 -20.07 -18.59
CA GLU A 75 -3.84 -19.83 -19.39
C GLU A 75 -5.11 -20.13 -18.59
N ALA A 76 -5.11 -21.18 -17.79
CA ALA A 76 -6.23 -21.51 -16.90
C ALA A 76 -6.38 -20.49 -15.78
N ILE A 77 -5.27 -20.01 -15.20
CA ILE A 77 -5.28 -18.97 -14.16
C ILE A 77 -5.80 -17.65 -14.76
N GLU A 78 -5.33 -17.27 -15.95
CA GLU A 78 -5.73 -16.05 -16.65
C GLU A 78 -7.25 -15.98 -16.82
N GLN A 79 -7.87 -17.07 -17.30
CA GLN A 79 -9.33 -17.17 -17.44
C GLN A 79 -10.06 -16.96 -16.10
N VAL A 80 -9.52 -17.48 -15.02
CA VAL A 80 -10.13 -17.35 -13.69
C VAL A 80 -10.06 -15.93 -13.15
N ILE A 81 -8.93 -15.23 -13.37
CA ILE A 81 -8.71 -13.88 -12.84
C ILE A 81 -9.16 -12.76 -13.77
N ASP A 82 -9.59 -13.04 -15.00
CA ASP A 82 -10.16 -12.01 -15.89
C ASP A 82 -11.38 -11.32 -15.22
N PRO A 83 -11.55 -9.99 -15.29
CA PRO A 83 -10.84 -8.97 -16.07
C PRO A 83 -9.77 -8.19 -15.26
N VAL A 84 -8.94 -8.85 -14.49
CA VAL A 84 -7.86 -8.20 -13.72
C VAL A 84 -6.86 -7.51 -14.66
N THR A 85 -6.47 -6.30 -14.34
CA THR A 85 -5.44 -5.58 -15.14
C THR A 85 -4.14 -6.39 -15.18
N PHE A 86 -3.59 -6.61 -16.37
CA PHE A 86 -2.42 -7.46 -16.61
C PHE A 86 -2.61 -8.92 -16.16
N ALA A 87 -3.81 -9.49 -16.38
CA ALA A 87 -4.15 -10.87 -16.01
C ALA A 87 -3.13 -11.88 -16.54
N GLU A 88 -2.72 -11.79 -17.80
CA GLU A 88 -1.70 -12.61 -18.44
C GLU A 88 -0.36 -12.62 -17.67
N VAL A 89 0.13 -11.43 -17.22
CA VAL A 89 1.38 -11.33 -16.46
C VAL A 89 1.21 -11.97 -15.08
N LYS A 90 0.10 -11.68 -14.40
CA LYS A 90 -0.20 -12.21 -13.05
C LYS A 90 -0.42 -13.72 -13.08
N ALA A 91 -1.05 -14.24 -14.14
CA ALA A 91 -1.25 -15.66 -14.33
C ALA A 91 0.09 -16.44 -14.42
N ARG A 92 1.13 -15.84 -14.98
CA ARG A 92 2.48 -16.41 -14.97
C ARG A 92 3.20 -16.21 -13.63
N GLN A 93 2.97 -15.08 -12.95
CA GLN A 93 3.61 -14.77 -11.68
C GLN A 93 3.10 -15.63 -10.51
N LEU A 94 1.80 -15.85 -10.43
CA LEU A 94 1.18 -16.55 -9.29
C LEU A 94 1.71 -17.98 -9.09
N PRO A 95 1.77 -18.88 -10.08
CA PRO A 95 2.34 -20.21 -9.89
C PRO A 95 3.84 -20.17 -9.60
N ALA A 96 4.57 -19.24 -10.23
CA ALA A 96 6.00 -19.08 -9.94
C ALA A 96 6.24 -18.62 -8.49
N LEU A 97 5.40 -17.72 -7.97
CA LEU A 97 5.41 -17.27 -6.58
C LEU A 97 5.21 -18.43 -5.61
N VAL A 98 4.15 -19.24 -5.82
CA VAL A 98 3.83 -20.40 -4.97
C VAL A 98 4.98 -21.39 -4.97
N ARG A 99 5.47 -21.79 -6.14
CA ARG A 99 6.62 -22.70 -6.26
C ARG A 99 7.86 -22.14 -5.56
N ARG A 100 8.14 -20.86 -5.71
CA ARG A 100 9.31 -20.23 -5.09
C ARG A 100 9.24 -20.29 -3.56
N ILE A 101 8.08 -20.05 -2.97
CA ILE A 101 7.89 -20.19 -1.51
C ILE A 101 8.14 -21.63 -1.09
N GLN A 102 7.49 -22.60 -1.74
CA GLN A 102 7.66 -24.02 -1.45
C GLN A 102 9.13 -24.49 -1.53
N LEU A 103 9.82 -24.12 -2.61
CA LEU A 103 11.24 -24.47 -2.81
C LEU A 103 12.15 -23.83 -1.77
N THR A 104 11.86 -22.60 -1.35
CA THR A 104 12.73 -21.87 -0.42
C THR A 104 12.48 -22.30 1.03
N ARG A 105 11.25 -22.70 1.36
CA ARG A 105 10.80 -22.99 2.72
C ARG A 105 10.58 -24.48 3.03
N GLY A 106 10.50 -25.32 2.00
CA GLY A 106 10.06 -26.72 2.13
C GLY A 106 8.56 -26.86 2.37
N ALA A 107 7.84 -25.76 2.54
CA ALA A 107 6.39 -25.71 2.73
C ALA A 107 5.82 -24.41 2.14
N LEU A 108 4.53 -24.41 1.82
CA LEU A 108 3.81 -23.18 1.41
C LEU A 108 3.32 -22.46 2.67
N ASP A 109 4.24 -21.80 3.34
CA ASP A 109 4.01 -21.10 4.59
C ASP A 109 4.86 -19.83 4.70
N LEU A 110 4.28 -18.76 5.23
CA LEU A 110 4.92 -17.47 5.47
C LEU A 110 4.85 -17.04 6.96
N ASP A 111 4.36 -17.91 7.86
CA ASP A 111 4.22 -17.55 9.28
C ASP A 111 5.57 -17.31 9.98
N PHE A 112 6.66 -17.87 9.44
CA PHE A 112 8.00 -17.59 9.93
C PHE A 112 8.36 -16.08 9.90
N LEU A 113 7.73 -15.29 9.03
CA LEU A 113 7.93 -13.84 8.95
C LEU A 113 7.48 -13.12 10.23
N ALA A 114 6.71 -13.77 11.10
CA ALA A 114 6.36 -13.25 12.41
C ALA A 114 7.57 -13.09 13.34
N ALA A 115 8.57 -13.96 13.19
CA ALA A 115 9.79 -13.95 13.99
C ALA A 115 10.90 -13.02 13.45
N GLU A 116 10.77 -12.59 12.20
CA GLU A 116 11.76 -11.72 11.55
C GLU A 116 11.55 -10.25 11.95
N THR A 117 12.58 -9.41 11.77
CA THR A 117 12.36 -7.96 11.79
C THR A 117 11.48 -7.55 10.60
N VAL A 118 10.76 -6.42 10.70
CA VAL A 118 9.91 -5.94 9.60
C VAL A 118 10.74 -5.74 8.33
N ASP A 119 11.93 -5.17 8.44
CA ASP A 119 12.81 -4.92 7.29
C ASP A 119 13.30 -6.23 6.65
N ALA A 120 13.68 -7.23 7.45
CA ALA A 120 14.07 -8.54 6.94
C ALA A 120 12.89 -9.25 6.25
N ALA A 121 11.69 -9.19 6.84
CA ALA A 121 10.47 -9.73 6.25
C ALA A 121 10.09 -9.03 4.94
N MET A 122 10.16 -7.70 4.90
CA MET A 122 9.97 -6.91 3.67
C MET A 122 10.97 -7.30 2.58
N ALA A 123 12.24 -7.36 2.93
CA ALA A 123 13.31 -7.74 1.98
C ALA A 123 13.13 -9.18 1.47
N TRP A 124 12.71 -10.10 2.33
CA TRP A 124 12.43 -11.48 1.93
C TRP A 124 11.28 -11.55 0.92
N LEU A 125 10.15 -10.90 1.22
CA LEU A 125 8.98 -10.88 0.34
C LEU A 125 9.30 -10.25 -1.01
N GLN A 126 10.06 -9.18 -1.05
CA GLN A 126 10.42 -8.48 -2.29
C GLN A 126 11.40 -9.27 -3.20
N ARG A 127 12.01 -10.35 -2.71
CA ARG A 127 12.75 -11.29 -3.57
C ARG A 127 11.87 -12.23 -4.37
N LEU A 128 10.57 -12.27 -4.05
CA LEU A 128 9.59 -13.03 -4.81
C LEU A 128 9.21 -12.25 -6.07
N GLY A 129 9.19 -12.91 -7.22
CA GLY A 129 8.83 -12.27 -8.49
C GLY A 129 7.43 -11.67 -8.44
N GLY A 130 7.30 -10.41 -8.85
CA GLY A 130 6.01 -9.69 -8.85
C GLY A 130 5.60 -9.08 -7.51
N VAL A 131 6.43 -9.19 -6.48
CA VAL A 131 6.16 -8.63 -5.15
C VAL A 131 6.95 -7.34 -4.94
N GLY A 132 6.27 -6.21 -5.06
CA GLY A 132 6.82 -4.89 -4.73
C GLY A 132 6.57 -4.50 -3.27
N VAL A 133 7.01 -3.28 -2.91
CA VAL A 133 6.86 -2.72 -1.54
C VAL A 133 5.40 -2.77 -1.06
N LYS A 134 4.43 -2.34 -1.89
CA LYS A 134 3.00 -2.38 -1.55
C LYS A 134 2.52 -3.78 -1.19
N SER A 135 2.86 -4.78 -2.02
CA SER A 135 2.40 -6.16 -1.82
C SER A 135 3.06 -6.80 -0.61
N ALA A 136 4.35 -6.55 -0.39
CA ALA A 136 5.07 -7.00 0.79
C ALA A 136 4.48 -6.42 2.08
N ALA A 137 4.29 -5.10 2.14
CA ALA A 137 3.70 -4.42 3.29
C ALA A 137 2.26 -4.89 3.56
N ALA A 138 1.44 -5.09 2.49
CA ALA A 138 0.09 -5.61 2.63
C ALA A 138 0.07 -7.05 3.18
N THR A 139 1.04 -7.88 2.78
CA THR A 139 1.19 -9.23 3.35
C THR A 139 1.51 -9.16 4.83
N LEU A 140 2.42 -8.29 5.24
CA LEU A 140 2.82 -8.15 6.63
C LEU A 140 1.72 -7.54 7.51
N ASN A 141 1.06 -6.48 7.04
CA ASN A 141 0.12 -5.75 7.88
C ASN A 141 -1.31 -6.31 7.81
N PHE A 142 -1.81 -6.67 6.61
CA PHE A 142 -3.22 -7.06 6.44
C PHE A 142 -3.48 -8.55 6.69
N SER A 143 -2.44 -9.41 6.73
CA SER A 143 -2.60 -10.81 7.11
C SER A 143 -2.60 -10.98 8.63
N ARG A 144 -2.78 -12.24 9.07
CA ARG A 144 -2.67 -12.62 10.49
C ARG A 144 -1.29 -12.37 11.10
N LEU A 145 -0.26 -12.08 10.28
CA LEU A 145 1.05 -11.65 10.78
C LEU A 145 0.95 -10.34 11.56
N ASN A 146 0.05 -9.46 11.14
CA ASN A 146 -0.29 -8.20 11.81
C ASN A 146 0.97 -7.43 12.22
N ARG A 147 1.85 -7.13 11.24
CA ARG A 147 3.13 -6.46 11.48
C ARG A 147 3.04 -4.96 11.23
N ARG A 148 3.89 -4.22 11.89
CA ARG A 148 4.05 -2.77 11.79
C ARG A 148 4.65 -2.40 10.42
N ALA A 149 3.82 -2.36 9.37
CA ALA A 149 4.23 -2.03 8.00
C ALA A 149 3.17 -1.14 7.32
N MET A 150 3.57 0.01 6.79
CA MET A 150 2.67 0.93 6.09
C MET A 150 2.39 0.44 4.68
N VAL A 151 1.13 0.23 4.34
CA VAL A 151 0.76 -0.12 2.97
C VAL A 151 0.65 1.14 2.13
N VAL A 152 1.53 1.27 1.15
CA VAL A 152 1.57 2.43 0.24
C VAL A 152 1.10 2.01 -1.15
N ASP A 153 -0.11 2.42 -1.51
CA ASP A 153 -0.62 2.32 -2.88
C ASP A 153 -0.50 3.67 -3.61
N VAL A 154 -0.93 3.74 -4.85
CA VAL A 154 -0.87 4.96 -5.67
C VAL A 154 -1.65 6.13 -5.06
N HIS A 155 -2.70 5.85 -4.26
CA HIS A 155 -3.50 6.88 -3.60
C HIS A 155 -2.77 7.42 -2.38
N VAL A 156 -2.26 6.54 -1.52
CA VAL A 156 -1.44 6.90 -0.36
C VAL A 156 -0.19 7.66 -0.79
N HIS A 157 0.52 7.15 -1.81
CA HIS A 157 1.69 7.82 -2.36
C HIS A 157 1.38 9.24 -2.85
N ARG A 158 0.32 9.41 -3.63
CA ARG A 158 -0.09 10.74 -4.13
C ARG A 158 -0.45 11.70 -3.00
N VAL A 159 -1.21 11.25 -2.00
CA VAL A 159 -1.56 12.05 -0.83
C VAL A 159 -0.32 12.45 -0.07
N ALA A 160 0.58 11.52 0.25
CA ALA A 160 1.84 11.77 0.95
C ALA A 160 2.73 12.78 0.20
N ARG A 161 2.86 12.64 -1.12
CA ARG A 161 3.60 13.62 -1.95
C ARG A 161 3.01 15.02 -1.86
N ARG A 162 1.69 15.15 -2.01
CA ARG A 162 1.02 16.46 -1.95
C ARG A 162 1.09 17.10 -0.58
N LEU A 163 1.16 16.29 0.47
CA LEU A 163 1.42 16.74 1.83
C LEU A 163 2.88 17.11 2.10
N GLY A 164 3.80 16.85 1.15
CA GLY A 164 5.22 17.13 1.34
C GLY A 164 5.94 16.16 2.28
N LEU A 165 5.35 14.99 2.56
CA LEU A 165 5.96 13.93 3.38
C LEU A 165 7.08 13.19 2.63
N VAL A 166 7.17 13.37 1.33
CA VAL A 166 8.12 12.68 0.45
C VAL A 166 8.75 13.69 -0.49
N SER A 167 10.03 13.51 -0.78
CA SER A 167 10.74 14.36 -1.73
C SER A 167 10.06 14.40 -3.09
N PRO A 168 10.07 15.55 -3.80
CA PRO A 168 9.61 15.62 -5.17
C PRO A 168 10.34 14.59 -6.04
N GLY A 169 9.63 13.67 -6.69
CA GLY A 169 10.25 12.59 -7.46
C GLY A 169 10.48 11.28 -6.70
N GLY A 170 10.18 11.25 -5.39
CA GLY A 170 10.18 10.00 -4.63
C GLY A 170 9.12 9.02 -5.16
N ASP A 171 9.45 7.74 -5.08
CA ASP A 171 8.58 6.62 -5.46
C ASP A 171 7.78 6.06 -4.26
N GLU A 172 7.02 5.00 -4.47
CA GLU A 172 6.25 4.32 -3.42
C GLU A 172 7.17 3.74 -2.33
N ALA A 173 8.37 3.30 -2.67
CA ALA A 173 9.34 2.79 -1.70
C ALA A 173 9.90 3.90 -0.82
N GLY A 174 10.18 5.07 -1.40
CA GLY A 174 10.55 6.29 -0.66
C GLY A 174 9.42 6.74 0.27
N THR A 175 8.17 6.66 -0.20
CA THR A 175 6.99 6.99 0.61
C THR A 175 6.83 6.02 1.79
N TYR A 176 7.02 4.72 1.56
CA TYR A 176 7.02 3.72 2.62
C TYR A 176 8.02 4.08 3.72
N ARG A 177 9.29 4.33 3.34
CA ARG A 177 10.33 4.68 4.30
C ARG A 177 9.98 5.95 5.09
N ALA A 178 9.58 7.01 4.39
CA ALA A 178 9.23 8.28 5.03
C ALA A 178 8.08 8.13 6.04
N LEU A 179 7.00 7.42 5.68
CA LEU A 179 5.88 7.20 6.58
C LEU A 179 6.23 6.29 7.76
N MET A 180 7.13 5.31 7.58
CA MET A 180 7.62 4.46 8.66
C MET A 180 8.53 5.23 9.64
N GLU A 181 9.37 6.13 9.13
CA GLU A 181 10.27 6.99 9.93
C GLU A 181 9.51 8.07 10.71
N GLU A 182 8.49 8.68 10.09
CA GLU A 182 7.68 9.73 10.69
C GLU A 182 6.64 9.20 11.70
N ALA A 183 6.33 7.91 11.64
CA ALA A 183 5.33 7.32 12.54
C ALA A 183 5.82 7.26 13.98
N PRO A 184 4.97 7.62 14.96
CA PRO A 184 5.29 7.50 16.37
C PRO A 184 5.78 6.10 16.73
N GLY A 185 6.73 6.03 17.67
CA GLY A 185 7.33 4.76 18.08
C GLY A 185 6.35 3.79 18.74
N ASP A 186 5.29 4.32 19.32
CA ASP A 186 4.20 3.59 19.99
C ASP A 186 3.11 3.11 19.02
N TRP A 187 3.14 3.51 17.72
CA TRP A 187 2.18 3.02 16.74
C TRP A 187 2.35 1.52 16.52
N GLY A 188 1.26 0.80 16.69
CA GLY A 188 1.16 -0.62 16.37
C GLY A 188 0.73 -0.88 14.91
N PRO A 189 0.57 -2.16 14.54
CA PRO A 189 0.10 -2.54 13.21
C PRO A 189 -1.25 -1.96 12.84
N GLU A 190 -2.14 -1.81 13.80
CA GLU A 190 -3.51 -1.32 13.62
C GLU A 190 -3.53 0.16 13.24
N ASP A 191 -2.58 0.97 13.76
CA ASP A 191 -2.46 2.38 13.40
C ASP A 191 -2.09 2.56 11.93
N PHE A 192 -1.20 1.71 11.42
CA PHE A 192 -0.83 1.70 9.99
C PHE A 192 -1.96 1.16 9.11
N HIS A 193 -2.68 0.14 9.59
CA HIS A 193 -3.88 -0.36 8.92
C HIS A 193 -4.90 0.76 8.75
N GLU A 194 -5.26 1.43 9.83
CA GLU A 194 -6.21 2.52 9.81
C GLU A 194 -5.72 3.68 8.94
N LEU A 195 -4.47 4.10 9.07
CA LEU A 195 -3.92 5.19 8.26
C LEU A 195 -4.04 4.89 6.77
N HIS A 196 -3.74 3.66 6.33
CA HIS A 196 -3.93 3.25 4.94
C HIS A 196 -5.39 3.42 4.50
N TRP A 197 -6.33 2.87 5.29
CA TRP A 197 -7.75 2.87 4.95
C TRP A 197 -8.43 4.23 5.13
N LEU A 198 -7.78 5.20 5.72
CA LEU A 198 -8.17 6.61 5.73
C LEU A 198 -7.57 7.39 4.56
N MET A 199 -6.26 7.21 4.28
CA MET A 199 -5.59 7.91 3.19
C MET A 199 -6.05 7.45 1.81
N LYS A 200 -6.36 6.17 1.64
CA LYS A 200 -6.79 5.62 0.36
C LYS A 200 -8.11 6.23 -0.14
N PRO A 201 -9.25 6.17 0.58
CA PRO A 201 -10.49 6.81 0.14
C PRO A 201 -10.34 8.32 0.00
N HIS A 202 -9.54 8.99 0.87
CA HIS A 202 -9.22 10.39 0.69
C HIS A 202 -8.54 10.67 -0.67
N GLY A 203 -7.59 9.83 -1.05
CA GLY A 203 -6.93 9.90 -2.35
C GLY A 203 -7.88 9.58 -3.51
N GLN A 204 -8.83 8.69 -3.32
CA GLN A 204 -9.81 8.31 -4.35
C GLN A 204 -10.87 9.40 -4.59
N SER A 205 -11.39 10.02 -3.51
CA SER A 205 -12.56 10.90 -3.58
C SER A 205 -12.21 12.40 -3.54
N ILE A 206 -11.28 12.81 -2.68
CA ILE A 206 -10.97 14.23 -2.44
C ILE A 206 -9.65 14.63 -3.12
N CYS A 207 -8.58 13.90 -2.84
CA CYS A 207 -7.25 14.17 -3.37
C CYS A 207 -7.03 13.40 -4.69
N SER A 208 -7.97 13.55 -5.65
CA SER A 208 -7.96 12.86 -6.95
C SER A 208 -6.72 13.19 -7.77
N HIS A 209 -6.41 12.38 -8.81
CA HIS A 209 -5.18 12.56 -9.58
C HIS A 209 -5.19 13.85 -10.39
N PHE A 210 -6.25 14.09 -11.16
CA PHE A 210 -6.32 15.20 -12.11
C PHE A 210 -6.89 16.46 -11.49
N ASP A 211 -7.98 16.36 -10.72
CA ASP A 211 -8.72 17.49 -10.16
C ASP A 211 -9.01 17.28 -8.68
N PRO A 212 -8.04 17.59 -7.79
CA PRO A 212 -8.23 17.45 -6.37
C PRO A 212 -9.15 18.55 -5.81
N ALA A 213 -10.19 18.13 -5.07
CA ALA A 213 -11.14 19.01 -4.41
C ALA A 213 -10.53 19.68 -3.16
N CYS A 214 -9.47 20.46 -3.34
CA CYS A 214 -8.70 21.07 -2.24
C CYS A 214 -9.56 22.02 -1.36
N SER A 215 -10.60 22.65 -1.90
CA SER A 215 -11.52 23.49 -1.13
C SER A 215 -12.34 22.72 -0.09
N LEU A 216 -12.59 21.43 -0.32
CA LEU A 216 -13.34 20.52 0.55
C LEU A 216 -12.43 19.65 1.42
N CYS A 217 -11.12 19.76 1.27
CA CYS A 217 -10.15 18.88 1.91
C CYS A 217 -9.96 19.23 3.40
N ALA A 218 -10.15 18.26 4.29
CA ALA A 218 -9.90 18.42 5.73
C ALA A 218 -8.44 18.70 6.07
N LEU A 219 -7.52 18.43 5.13
CA LEU A 219 -6.08 18.67 5.28
C LEU A 219 -5.63 20.01 4.66
N ARG A 220 -6.57 20.79 4.10
CA ARG A 220 -6.30 21.99 3.30
C ARG A 220 -5.32 22.97 3.94
N ASP A 221 -5.52 23.27 5.24
CA ASP A 221 -4.75 24.32 5.93
C ASP A 221 -3.31 23.91 6.19
N ALA A 222 -3.08 22.60 6.23
CA ALA A 222 -1.79 21.99 6.49
C ALA A 222 -1.06 21.49 5.24
N CYS A 223 -1.78 21.35 4.14
CA CYS A 223 -1.26 20.76 2.91
C CYS A 223 -0.51 21.80 2.06
N PRO A 224 0.79 21.62 1.77
CA PRO A 224 1.55 22.47 0.86
C PRO A 224 1.16 22.29 -0.61
N ARG A 225 0.32 21.29 -0.94
CA ARG A 225 -0.21 20.99 -2.29
C ARG A 225 0.89 20.76 -3.33
N VAL A 226 1.94 20.05 -2.97
CA VAL A 226 3.08 19.81 -3.85
C VAL A 226 2.63 19.16 -5.16
N GLY A 227 2.92 19.82 -6.29
CA GLY A 227 2.57 19.32 -7.63
C GLY A 227 1.10 19.42 -8.03
N VAL A 228 0.30 20.22 -7.31
CA VAL A 228 -1.07 20.57 -7.74
C VAL A 228 -1.01 21.79 -8.64
N ALA A 229 -1.52 21.66 -9.87
CA ALA A 229 -1.54 22.76 -10.85
C ALA A 229 -2.41 23.93 -10.36
N GLY A 230 -1.95 25.18 -10.59
CA GLY A 230 -2.68 26.41 -10.23
C GLY A 230 -2.48 26.87 -8.77
N ASP A 231 -1.68 26.21 -7.97
CA ASP A 231 -1.40 26.64 -6.59
C ASP A 231 -0.06 27.39 -6.50
N GLN A 232 -0.11 28.68 -6.21
CA GLN A 232 1.07 29.54 -6.02
C GLN A 232 2.01 29.04 -4.90
N ARG A 233 1.48 28.34 -3.88
CA ARG A 233 2.30 27.77 -2.80
C ARG A 233 3.22 26.66 -3.31
N SER A 234 2.76 25.83 -4.25
CA SER A 234 3.56 24.78 -4.88
C SER A 234 4.73 25.36 -5.70
N GLN A 235 4.54 26.53 -6.31
CA GLN A 235 5.60 27.21 -7.08
C GLN A 235 6.71 27.75 -6.17
N VAL A 236 6.35 28.30 -5.00
CA VAL A 236 7.31 28.84 -4.03
C VAL A 236 8.18 27.71 -3.41
N LEU A 237 7.59 26.55 -3.11
CA LEU A 237 8.34 25.42 -2.57
C LEU A 237 9.26 24.80 -3.63
N ALA A 238 8.82 24.68 -4.88
CA ALA A 238 9.64 24.20 -5.98
C ALA A 238 10.81 25.16 -6.27
N PHE A 239 10.60 26.48 -6.12
CA PHE A 239 11.64 27.48 -6.28
C PHE A 239 12.67 27.41 -5.15
N LYS A 240 12.24 27.24 -3.89
CA LYS A 240 13.17 27.10 -2.75
C LYS A 240 14.01 25.81 -2.83
N ALA A 241 13.43 24.70 -3.25
CA ALA A 241 14.16 23.45 -3.44
C ALA A 241 15.24 23.52 -4.53
N ARG A 242 15.10 24.43 -5.51
CA ARG A 242 16.11 24.69 -6.56
C ARG A 242 17.20 25.69 -6.14
N ALA A 243 16.96 26.45 -5.10
CA ALA A 243 17.91 27.46 -4.61
C ALA A 243 18.87 26.91 -3.53
N GLU A 244 18.62 25.70 -3.03
CA GLU A 244 19.43 25.01 -2.03
C GLU A 244 20.31 23.87 -2.64
N VAL A 245 20.38 23.78 -3.97
CA VAL A 245 21.29 22.92 -4.74
C VAL A 245 22.32 23.81 -5.44
#